data_bb463e544f03f9759666298cac66e9b5
#
_entry.id   bb463e544f03f9759666298cac66e9b5
#
_cell.length_a   1.000
_cell.length_b   1.000
_cell.length_c   1.000
_cell.angle_alpha   90.00
_cell.angle_beta   90.00
_cell.angle_gamma   90.00
#
_symmetry.space_group_name_H-M   'P 1'
#
loop_
_entity.id
_entity.type
_entity.pdbx_description
1 polymer ?
#
loop_
_entity_poly.entity_id
_entity_poly.type
_entity_poly.pdbx_seq_one_letter_code
_entity_poly.pdbx_strand_id
1 'polypeptide(L)'
;MDTKKLTVISLGAGVQSSTMALMAAHGEITPMPDYAIFADTQAEPKHIYTWLDWIETQLPFPLIRVTAGSLKEAVLNGKDRFAPPPFYTSTESGEKEGLLRRQCTREYKIAPIQKKIRELAGYKPRQRIPVGTVEQWIGISLDEMQRMKDAPERWCDNRW
;
A
#
# COMPACT_ATOMS: atom_id res chain seq x y z
N MET A 1 30.80 1.59 2.16
CA MET A 1 29.88 2.07 3.21
C MET A 1 28.53 1.43 2.90
N ASP A 2 28.13 0.46 3.72
CA ASP A 2 26.78 -0.09 3.64
C ASP A 2 25.79 1.02 3.99
N THR A 3 25.19 1.62 2.98
CA THR A 3 24.10 2.56 3.19
C THR A 3 22.93 1.77 3.72
N LYS A 4 22.53 2.04 4.97
CA LYS A 4 21.35 1.42 5.59
C LYS A 4 20.18 1.54 4.61
N LYS A 5 19.58 0.39 4.22
CA LYS A 5 18.34 0.36 3.46
C LYS A 5 17.22 1.04 4.25
N LEU A 6 16.41 1.85 3.59
CA LEU A 6 15.17 2.34 4.15
C LEU A 6 14.16 1.19 4.19
N THR A 7 13.68 0.82 5.38
CA THR A 7 12.71 -0.28 5.56
C THR A 7 11.33 0.29 5.85
N VAL A 8 10.34 -0.07 5.04
CA VAL A 8 8.97 0.49 5.11
C VAL A 8 7.94 -0.63 5.10
N ILE A 9 6.93 -0.54 5.97
CA ILE A 9 5.76 -1.42 5.91
C ILE A 9 4.67 -0.76 5.07
N SER A 10 4.17 -1.47 4.05
CA SER A 10 2.92 -1.12 3.38
C SER A 10 1.75 -1.62 4.22
N LEU A 11 1.22 -0.75 5.08
CA LEU A 11 0.15 -1.10 6.01
C LEU A 11 -1.20 -0.96 5.33
N GLY A 12 -1.84 -2.08 5.00
CA GLY A 12 -3.19 -2.09 4.42
C GLY A 12 -4.32 -2.08 5.44
N ALA A 13 -4.01 -2.02 6.75
CA ALA A 13 -4.94 -2.16 7.87
C ALA A 13 -5.76 -3.48 7.88
N GLY A 14 -5.36 -4.45 7.07
CA GLY A 14 -5.86 -5.83 7.13
C GLY A 14 -5.06 -6.68 8.11
N VAL A 15 -5.52 -7.92 8.35
CA VAL A 15 -4.91 -8.84 9.33
C VAL A 15 -3.42 -9.02 9.07
N GLN A 16 -3.02 -9.39 7.85
CA GLN A 16 -1.61 -9.73 7.53
C GLN A 16 -0.65 -8.57 7.78
N SER A 17 -0.97 -7.39 7.25
CA SER A 17 -0.10 -6.21 7.38
C SER A 17 -0.06 -5.67 8.81
N SER A 18 -1.17 -5.76 9.55
CA SER A 18 -1.23 -5.36 10.95
C SER A 18 -0.45 -6.32 11.84
N THR A 19 -0.58 -7.63 11.63
CA THR A 19 0.21 -8.65 12.35
C THR A 19 1.69 -8.41 12.13
N MET A 20 2.12 -8.23 10.88
CA MET A 20 3.53 -7.97 10.55
C MET A 20 4.06 -6.70 11.23
N ALA A 21 3.27 -5.62 11.26
CA ALA A 21 3.66 -4.39 11.93
C ALA A 21 3.81 -4.57 13.45
N LEU A 22 2.89 -5.30 14.08
CA LEU A 22 2.97 -5.62 15.52
C LEU A 22 4.13 -6.55 15.84
N MET A 23 4.39 -7.59 15.03
CA MET A 23 5.54 -8.47 15.19
C MET A 23 6.86 -7.68 15.10
N ALA A 24 6.95 -6.74 14.17
CA ALA A 24 8.11 -5.83 14.07
C ALA A 24 8.23 -4.96 15.33
N ALA A 25 7.12 -4.38 15.80
CA ALA A 25 7.10 -3.56 17.02
C ALA A 25 7.54 -4.32 18.27
N HIS A 26 7.21 -5.61 18.35
CA HIS A 26 7.63 -6.50 19.45
C HIS A 26 9.02 -7.13 19.25
N GLY A 27 9.70 -6.84 18.14
CA GLY A 27 11.04 -7.36 17.85
C GLY A 27 11.07 -8.82 17.39
N GLU A 28 9.93 -9.41 17.06
CA GLU A 28 9.83 -10.79 16.56
C GLU A 28 10.34 -10.93 15.13
N ILE A 29 10.26 -9.85 14.35
CA ILE A 29 10.86 -9.76 13.02
C ILE A 29 11.76 -8.54 12.91
N THR A 30 12.86 -8.69 12.18
CA THR A 30 13.91 -7.66 12.04
C THR A 30 14.26 -7.41 10.57
N PRO A 31 14.84 -6.23 10.24
CA PRO A 31 15.14 -5.09 11.10
C PRO A 31 13.87 -4.34 11.52
N MET A 32 13.98 -3.47 12.56
CA MET A 32 12.91 -2.55 12.90
C MET A 32 12.62 -1.63 11.70
N PRO A 33 11.38 -1.56 11.20
CA PRO A 33 11.01 -0.66 10.13
C PRO A 33 11.24 0.81 10.49
N ASP A 34 11.62 1.62 9.50
CA ASP A 34 11.74 3.06 9.70
C ASP A 34 10.36 3.75 9.67
N TYR A 35 9.40 3.21 8.89
CA TYR A 35 8.05 3.75 8.74
C TYR A 35 7.03 2.68 8.41
N ALA A 36 5.77 2.91 8.81
CA ALA A 36 4.60 2.28 8.21
C ALA A 36 3.86 3.32 7.34
N ILE A 37 3.34 2.90 6.18
CA ILE A 37 2.60 3.80 5.28
C ILE A 37 1.24 3.19 4.97
N PHE A 38 0.18 3.94 5.26
CA PHE A 38 -1.19 3.61 4.92
C PHE A 38 -1.69 4.53 3.81
N ALA A 39 -2.23 3.95 2.72
CA ALA A 39 -2.87 4.71 1.66
C ALA A 39 -4.37 4.82 1.94
N ASP A 40 -4.80 6.01 2.32
CA ASP A 40 -6.19 6.32 2.60
C ASP A 40 -6.95 6.67 1.31
N THR A 41 -7.88 5.81 0.95
CA THR A 41 -8.78 6.00 -0.20
C THR A 41 -9.94 6.93 0.13
N GLN A 42 -10.09 7.35 1.40
CA GLN A 42 -11.26 8.07 1.96
C GLN A 42 -12.59 7.35 1.74
N ALA A 43 -12.53 6.04 1.55
CA ALA A 43 -13.68 5.15 1.33
C ALA A 43 -13.61 3.89 2.19
N GLU A 44 -12.70 3.85 3.17
CA GLU A 44 -12.61 2.72 4.08
C GLU A 44 -13.75 2.78 5.13
N PRO A 45 -14.22 1.64 5.65
CA PRO A 45 -15.20 1.59 6.74
C PRO A 45 -14.68 2.28 8.01
N LYS A 46 -15.56 2.86 8.82
CA LYS A 46 -15.20 3.59 10.04
C LYS A 46 -14.32 2.80 11.01
N HIS A 47 -14.58 1.51 11.17
CA HIS A 47 -13.80 0.66 12.07
C HIS A 47 -12.32 0.53 11.65
N ILE A 48 -12.00 0.69 10.36
CA ILE A 48 -10.62 0.70 9.88
C ILE A 48 -9.87 1.92 10.40
N TYR A 49 -10.51 3.09 10.42
CA TYR A 49 -9.89 4.30 10.98
C TYR A 49 -9.67 4.17 12.48
N THR A 50 -10.65 3.64 13.23
CA THR A 50 -10.49 3.35 14.66
C THR A 50 -9.35 2.37 14.91
N TRP A 51 -9.23 1.35 14.07
CA TRP A 51 -8.13 0.39 14.12
C TRP A 51 -6.77 1.05 13.83
N LEU A 52 -6.71 1.91 12.82
CA LEU A 52 -5.49 2.66 12.50
C LEU A 52 -5.06 3.59 13.63
N ASP A 53 -6.00 4.27 14.28
CA ASP A 53 -5.71 5.14 15.42
C ASP A 53 -5.17 4.32 16.59
N TRP A 54 -5.71 3.14 16.83
CA TRP A 54 -5.20 2.25 17.88
C TRP A 54 -3.82 1.68 17.54
N ILE A 55 -3.63 1.11 16.32
CA ILE A 55 -2.35 0.49 15.97
C ILE A 55 -1.21 1.52 15.96
N GLU A 56 -1.49 2.76 15.56
CA GLU A 56 -0.52 3.85 15.60
C GLU A 56 0.06 4.07 17.00
N THR A 57 -0.72 3.83 18.06
CA THR A 57 -0.24 3.91 19.45
C THR A 57 0.63 2.74 19.89
N GLN A 58 0.60 1.63 19.13
CA GLN A 58 1.36 0.41 19.43
C GLN A 58 2.71 0.35 18.70
N LEU A 59 2.89 1.16 17.66
CA LEU A 59 4.09 1.12 16.83
C LEU A 59 5.20 2.04 17.39
N PRO A 60 6.44 1.57 17.54
CA PRO A 60 7.58 2.40 17.93
C PRO A 60 8.15 3.23 16.77
N PHE A 61 7.59 3.08 15.57
CA PHE A 61 7.95 3.82 14.36
C PHE A 61 6.73 4.56 13.78
N PRO A 62 6.93 5.67 13.06
CA PRO A 62 5.83 6.50 12.58
C PRO A 62 4.91 5.78 11.59
N LEU A 63 3.60 5.95 11.76
CA LEU A 63 2.59 5.63 10.76
C LEU A 63 2.27 6.87 9.92
N ILE A 64 2.53 6.80 8.62
CA ILE A 64 2.26 7.89 7.68
C ILE A 64 1.01 7.56 6.87
N ARG A 65 0.01 8.43 6.92
CA ARG A 65 -1.20 8.32 6.10
C ARG A 65 -1.03 9.15 4.84
N VAL A 66 -1.17 8.53 3.67
CA VAL A 66 -1.10 9.20 2.36
C VAL A 66 -2.42 9.05 1.63
N THR A 67 -2.77 10.01 0.81
CA THR A 67 -4.00 9.95 0.01
C THR A 67 -3.77 10.46 -1.41
N ALA A 68 -4.51 9.91 -2.37
CA ALA A 68 -4.63 10.41 -3.73
C ALA A 68 -5.99 11.08 -3.97
N GLY A 69 -6.74 11.38 -2.88
CA GLY A 69 -8.09 11.92 -2.93
C GLY A 69 -9.15 10.87 -2.60
N SER A 70 -10.42 11.28 -2.67
CA SER A 70 -11.56 10.43 -2.34
C SER A 70 -11.96 9.53 -3.50
N LEU A 71 -11.75 8.23 -3.36
CA LEU A 71 -12.24 7.23 -4.31
C LEU A 71 -13.77 7.30 -4.46
N LYS A 72 -14.48 7.53 -3.33
CA LYS A 72 -15.94 7.65 -3.32
C LYS A 72 -16.41 8.81 -4.18
N GLU A 73 -15.81 9.99 -4.02
CA GLU A 73 -16.18 11.18 -4.81
C GLU A 73 -15.83 11.02 -6.29
N ALA A 74 -14.70 10.42 -6.60
CA ALA A 74 -14.30 10.15 -7.98
C ALA A 74 -15.30 9.23 -8.69
N VAL A 75 -15.83 8.22 -7.98
CA VAL A 75 -16.84 7.29 -8.52
C VAL A 75 -18.21 7.96 -8.69
N LEU A 76 -18.64 8.78 -7.70
CA LEU A 76 -19.98 9.37 -7.68
C LEU A 76 -20.10 10.59 -8.59
N ASN A 77 -19.08 11.43 -8.66
CA ASN A 77 -19.16 12.72 -9.33
C ASN A 77 -18.63 12.71 -10.76
N GLY A 78 -17.92 11.67 -11.18
CA GLY A 78 -17.44 11.49 -12.55
C GLY A 78 -16.54 12.63 -13.08
N LYS A 79 -16.04 13.50 -12.18
CA LYS A 79 -15.29 14.72 -12.55
C LYS A 79 -13.82 14.50 -12.86
N ASP A 80 -13.27 13.40 -12.36
CA ASP A 80 -11.88 13.05 -12.56
C ASP A 80 -11.76 11.77 -13.39
N ARG A 81 -10.54 11.44 -13.82
CA ARG A 81 -10.26 10.19 -14.49
C ARG A 81 -10.82 9.03 -13.67
N PHE A 82 -11.86 8.41 -14.19
CA PHE A 82 -12.52 7.29 -13.56
C PHE A 82 -11.54 6.11 -13.46
N ALA A 83 -11.08 5.83 -12.24
CA ALA A 83 -10.37 4.60 -11.92
C ALA A 83 -11.41 3.56 -11.48
N PRO A 84 -11.86 2.65 -12.36
CA PRO A 84 -12.98 1.77 -12.06
C PRO A 84 -12.64 0.88 -10.86
N PRO A 85 -13.52 0.85 -9.83
CA PRO A 85 -13.50 -0.23 -8.86
C PRO A 85 -13.83 -1.56 -9.58
N PRO A 86 -13.64 -2.72 -8.94
CA PRO A 86 -13.88 -4.01 -9.55
C PRO A 86 -15.38 -4.24 -9.74
N PHE A 87 -15.93 -3.75 -10.82
CA PHE A 87 -17.29 -4.06 -11.24
C PHE A 87 -17.33 -5.27 -12.19
N TYR A 88 -18.30 -6.13 -11.99
CA TYR A 88 -18.65 -7.12 -12.99
C TYR A 88 -19.56 -6.45 -14.02
N THR A 89 -19.30 -6.72 -15.30
CA THR A 89 -20.18 -6.32 -16.38
C THR A 89 -21.06 -7.51 -16.75
N SER A 90 -22.38 -7.35 -16.74
CA SER A 90 -23.30 -8.30 -17.35
C SER A 90 -23.70 -7.79 -18.73
N THR A 91 -23.77 -8.67 -19.72
CA THR A 91 -24.46 -8.38 -20.99
C THR A 91 -25.95 -8.66 -20.80
N GLU A 92 -26.81 -7.97 -21.55
CA GLU A 92 -28.27 -8.23 -21.53
C GLU A 92 -28.63 -9.70 -21.79
N SER A 93 -27.73 -10.43 -22.49
CA SER A 93 -27.90 -11.87 -22.76
C SER A 93 -27.37 -12.78 -21.63
N GLY A 94 -26.74 -12.24 -20.58
CA GLY A 94 -26.24 -13.03 -19.43
C GLY A 94 -25.06 -13.96 -19.72
N GLU A 95 -24.52 -13.98 -20.92
CA GLU A 95 -23.56 -15.00 -21.37
C GLU A 95 -22.08 -14.65 -21.17
N LYS A 96 -21.73 -13.42 -20.79
CA LYS A 96 -20.31 -13.05 -20.51
C LYS A 96 -20.23 -12.10 -19.34
N GLU A 97 -19.80 -12.63 -18.20
CA GLU A 97 -19.35 -11.81 -17.08
C GLU A 97 -17.91 -11.31 -17.34
N GLY A 98 -17.75 -10.03 -17.53
CA GLY A 98 -16.45 -9.37 -17.62
C GLY A 98 -16.10 -8.67 -16.31
N LEU A 99 -14.82 -8.72 -15.91
CA LEU A 99 -14.33 -7.93 -14.80
C LEU A 99 -13.59 -6.70 -15.36
N LEU A 100 -14.03 -5.50 -14.99
CA LEU A 100 -13.30 -4.27 -15.33
C LEU A 100 -11.93 -4.27 -14.66
N ARG A 101 -10.91 -3.81 -15.38
CA ARG A 101 -9.54 -3.71 -14.85
C ARG A 101 -9.52 -2.85 -13.60
N ARG A 102 -9.03 -3.42 -12.49
CA ARG A 102 -8.80 -2.70 -11.23
C ARG A 102 -7.70 -1.65 -11.41
N GLN A 103 -8.06 -0.41 -11.64
CA GLN A 103 -7.11 0.71 -11.66
C GLN A 103 -7.05 1.42 -10.30
N CYS A 104 -8.11 1.35 -9.50
CA CYS A 104 -8.18 1.97 -8.18
C CYS A 104 -7.03 1.58 -7.24
N THR A 105 -6.63 0.30 -7.21
CA THR A 105 -5.52 -0.14 -6.36
C THR A 105 -4.21 0.55 -6.75
N ARG A 106 -3.92 0.67 -8.05
CA ARG A 106 -2.70 1.32 -8.51
C ARG A 106 -2.71 2.82 -8.21
N GLU A 107 -3.80 3.51 -8.52
CA GLU A 107 -3.88 4.96 -8.46
C GLU A 107 -4.07 5.47 -7.01
N TYR A 108 -4.88 4.78 -6.20
CA TYR A 108 -5.21 5.24 -4.84
C TYR A 108 -4.39 4.58 -3.73
N LYS A 109 -3.72 3.44 -3.99
CA LYS A 109 -2.89 2.77 -2.98
C LYS A 109 -1.42 2.72 -3.38
N ILE A 110 -1.07 2.10 -4.51
CA ILE A 110 0.34 1.86 -4.87
C ILE A 110 1.07 3.18 -5.18
N ALA A 111 0.53 4.01 -6.05
CA ALA A 111 1.20 5.23 -6.50
C ALA A 111 1.48 6.24 -5.36
N PRO A 112 0.52 6.55 -4.44
CA PRO A 112 0.80 7.44 -3.31
C PRO A 112 1.81 6.85 -2.33
N ILE A 113 1.80 5.52 -2.09
CA ILE A 113 2.80 4.86 -1.26
C ILE A 113 4.19 5.00 -1.89
N GLN A 114 4.35 4.65 -3.18
CA GLN A 114 5.63 4.76 -3.88
C GLN A 114 6.16 6.19 -3.92
N LYS A 115 5.28 7.17 -4.14
CA LYS A 115 5.65 8.59 -4.07
C LYS A 115 6.19 8.95 -2.69
N LYS A 116 5.54 8.50 -1.62
CA LYS A 116 5.97 8.78 -0.24
C LYS A 116 7.27 8.07 0.11
N ILE A 117 7.43 6.81 -0.27
CA ILE A 117 8.68 6.06 -0.07
C ILE A 117 9.85 6.79 -0.76
N ARG A 118 9.66 7.25 -1.99
CA ARG A 118 10.67 8.02 -2.73
C ARG A 118 11.07 9.29 -1.99
N GLU A 119 10.10 10.03 -1.44
CA GLU A 119 10.32 11.23 -0.64
C GLU A 119 11.12 10.92 0.64
N LEU A 120 10.71 9.87 1.38
CA LEU A 120 11.38 9.43 2.61
C LEU A 120 12.82 8.95 2.35
N ALA A 121 13.07 8.35 1.19
CA ALA A 121 14.41 7.99 0.75
C ALA A 121 15.27 9.20 0.31
N GLY A 122 14.72 10.43 0.36
CA GLY A 122 15.46 11.67 0.07
C GLY A 122 15.55 12.01 -1.42
N TYR A 123 14.75 11.38 -2.29
CA TYR A 123 14.82 11.59 -3.75
C TYR A 123 13.67 12.43 -4.28
N LYS A 124 14.02 13.43 -5.07
CA LYS A 124 13.06 14.29 -5.79
C LYS A 124 12.34 13.51 -6.92
N PRO A 125 11.17 13.98 -7.38
CA PRO A 125 10.53 13.42 -8.56
C PRO A 125 11.50 13.35 -9.75
N ARG A 126 11.46 12.25 -10.50
CA ARG A 126 12.33 11.95 -11.67
C ARG A 126 13.82 11.75 -11.37
N GLN A 127 14.28 11.95 -10.14
CA GLN A 127 15.67 11.64 -9.77
C GLN A 127 15.87 10.12 -9.77
N ARG A 128 17.02 9.65 -10.29
CA ARG A 128 17.37 8.23 -10.29
C ARG A 128 17.68 7.77 -8.86
N ILE A 129 17.08 6.68 -8.44
CA ILE A 129 17.34 6.01 -7.17
C ILE A 129 18.21 4.77 -7.44
N PRO A 130 19.26 4.53 -6.67
CA PRO A 130 20.08 3.32 -6.78
C PRO A 130 19.26 2.06 -6.52
N VAL A 131 19.66 0.94 -7.13
CA VAL A 131 19.02 -0.37 -6.92
C VAL A 131 19.15 -0.77 -5.45
N GLY A 132 18.08 -1.35 -4.89
CA GLY A 132 18.08 -1.87 -3.53
C GLY A 132 18.18 -0.81 -2.42
N THR A 133 17.80 0.44 -2.71
CA THR A 133 17.78 1.54 -1.71
C THR A 133 16.72 1.32 -0.64
N VAL A 134 15.59 0.70 -0.98
CA VAL A 134 14.42 0.52 -0.12
C VAL A 134 14.06 -0.96 -0.01
N GLU A 135 13.66 -1.37 1.18
CA GLU A 135 12.99 -2.64 1.42
C GLU A 135 11.54 -2.37 1.84
N GLN A 136 10.58 -2.84 1.05
CA GLN A 136 9.16 -2.68 1.32
C GLN A 136 8.56 -3.99 1.81
N TRP A 137 8.00 -3.99 3.00
CA TRP A 137 7.33 -5.15 3.57
C TRP A 137 5.84 -5.12 3.23
N ILE A 138 5.35 -6.26 2.75
CA ILE A 138 3.97 -6.43 2.31
C ILE A 138 3.39 -7.67 2.99
N GLY A 139 2.37 -7.50 3.83
CA GLY A 139 1.71 -8.60 4.51
C GLY A 139 0.92 -9.47 3.53
N ILE A 140 1.38 -10.69 3.32
CA ILE A 140 0.73 -11.71 2.49
C ILE A 140 0.77 -13.03 3.28
N SER A 141 -0.38 -13.70 3.39
CA SER A 141 -0.47 -15.00 4.02
C SER A 141 -0.16 -16.13 3.02
N LEU A 142 0.15 -17.31 3.54
CA LEU A 142 0.55 -18.46 2.73
C LEU A 142 -0.49 -18.89 1.69
N ASP A 143 -1.78 -18.74 1.98
CA ASP A 143 -2.89 -19.00 1.07
C ASP A 143 -2.99 -17.99 -0.09
N GLU A 144 -2.29 -16.84 0.03
CA GLU A 144 -2.24 -15.81 -1.00
C GLU A 144 -0.86 -15.70 -1.68
N MET A 145 -0.01 -16.72 -1.61
CA MET A 145 1.36 -16.72 -2.16
C MET A 145 1.43 -16.28 -3.63
N GLN A 146 0.42 -16.56 -4.44
CA GLN A 146 0.33 -16.11 -5.84
C GLN A 146 0.33 -14.58 -6.00
N ARG A 147 0.15 -13.82 -4.91
CA ARG A 147 0.22 -12.35 -4.88
C ARG A 147 1.64 -11.83 -4.66
N MET A 148 2.57 -12.69 -4.23
CA MET A 148 3.97 -12.33 -4.06
C MET A 148 4.59 -12.02 -5.43
N LYS A 149 5.04 -10.80 -5.60
CA LYS A 149 5.64 -10.32 -6.85
C LYS A 149 6.74 -9.33 -6.53
N ASP A 150 7.82 -9.39 -7.28
CA ASP A 150 8.87 -8.39 -7.22
C ASP A 150 8.29 -6.98 -7.39
N ALA A 151 8.93 -6.01 -6.76
CA ALA A 151 8.58 -4.62 -6.96
C ALA A 151 8.86 -4.24 -8.42
N PRO A 152 7.95 -3.49 -9.08
CA PRO A 152 8.19 -3.00 -10.43
C PRO A 152 9.36 -2.02 -10.50
N GLU A 153 9.70 -1.42 -9.38
CA GLU A 153 10.75 -0.42 -9.23
C GLU A 153 12.07 -1.06 -8.77
N ARG A 154 13.10 -1.02 -9.59
CA ARG A 154 14.42 -1.63 -9.28
C ARG A 154 15.09 -1.13 -8.00
N TRP A 155 14.67 0.02 -7.49
CA TRP A 155 15.20 0.60 -6.27
C TRP A 155 14.51 0.10 -4.99
N CYS A 156 13.44 -0.69 -5.15
CA CYS A 156 12.64 -1.22 -4.07
C CYS A 156 12.64 -2.75 -4.13
N ASP A 157 12.98 -3.40 -3.03
CA ASP A 157 12.89 -4.85 -2.87
C ASP A 157 11.67 -5.14 -2.00
N ASN A 158 10.77 -6.01 -2.47
CA ASN A 158 9.65 -6.47 -1.68
C ASN A 158 10.08 -7.60 -0.75
N ARG A 159 9.58 -7.56 0.50
CA ARG A 159 9.69 -8.62 1.50
C ARG A 159 8.28 -9.01 1.96
N TRP A 160 8.06 -10.33 2.11
CA TRP A 160 6.77 -10.95 2.45
C TRP A 160 6.82 -11.59 3.83
#